data_1f35337b833e3a033fddf167e621b1c3
#
_entry.id   1f35337b833e3a033fddf167e621b1c3
#
_cell.length_a   1.000
_cell.length_b   1.000
_cell.length_c   1.000
_cell.angle_alpha   90.00
_cell.angle_beta   90.00
_cell.angle_gamma   90.00
#
_symmetry.space_group_name_H-M   'P 1'
#
loop_
_entity.id
_entity.type
_entity.pdbx_description
1 polymer ?
#
loop_
_entity_poly.entity_id
_entity_poly.type
_entity_poly.pdbx_seq_one_letter_code
_entity_poly.pdbx_strand_id
1 'polypeptide(L)'
;VSAKAQLNVEEKSAIAKYAATMINDEDFIFIDAGTSTELMIDYIGETNATFVTNGIAHAKRLLKKNLRTYMIGGLVKPITEAIIGAEAVNSMKKFNFTKCFLGTNGIHMDYGFTTVDVEEAMVKMEAVNRSYASIVLADSSKFDKVTAVTFAAIEKACIITDRLVNDKYIDATVVKEVLR
;
A
#
# COMPACT_ATOMS: atom_id res chain seq x y z
N VAL A 1 -25.49 -11.01 0.07
CA VAL A 1 -24.31 -10.38 -0.52
C VAL A 1 -24.42 -10.47 -2.04
N SER A 2 -24.33 -9.36 -2.74
CA SER A 2 -24.43 -9.35 -4.20
C SER A 2 -23.22 -10.07 -4.82
N ALA A 3 -23.42 -10.63 -6.02
CA ALA A 3 -22.33 -11.29 -6.76
C ALA A 3 -21.14 -10.34 -6.99
N LYS A 4 -21.42 -9.05 -7.17
CA LYS A 4 -20.39 -8.03 -7.36
C LYS A 4 -19.54 -7.83 -6.09
N ALA A 5 -20.17 -7.80 -4.92
CA ALA A 5 -19.45 -7.66 -3.64
C ALA A 5 -18.56 -8.89 -3.38
N GLN A 6 -19.05 -10.08 -3.70
CA GLN A 6 -18.30 -11.32 -3.56
C GLN A 6 -17.09 -11.34 -4.50
N LEU A 7 -17.24 -10.88 -5.74
CA LEU A 7 -16.16 -10.81 -6.72
C LEU A 7 -15.06 -9.86 -6.25
N ASN A 8 -15.44 -8.68 -5.72
CA ASN A 8 -14.47 -7.73 -5.19
C ASN A 8 -13.69 -8.29 -4.00
N VAL A 9 -14.32 -9.10 -3.15
CA VAL A 9 -13.65 -9.76 -2.02
C VAL A 9 -12.62 -10.75 -2.52
N GLU A 10 -12.93 -11.55 -3.52
CA GLU A 10 -11.98 -12.51 -4.11
C GLU A 10 -10.78 -11.80 -4.73
N GLU A 11 -11.03 -10.73 -5.48
CA GLU A 11 -10.00 -9.93 -6.11
C GLU A 11 -9.05 -9.33 -5.08
N LYS A 12 -9.59 -8.70 -4.04
CA LYS A 12 -8.81 -8.09 -2.97
C LYS A 12 -8.02 -9.12 -2.18
N SER A 13 -8.61 -10.28 -1.90
CA SER A 13 -7.92 -11.35 -1.19
C SER A 13 -6.78 -11.93 -2.00
N ALA A 14 -6.95 -12.09 -3.31
CA ALA A 14 -5.90 -12.59 -4.19
C ALA A 14 -4.72 -11.61 -4.25
N ILE A 15 -5.00 -10.31 -4.34
CA ILE A 15 -3.99 -9.26 -4.32
C ILE A 15 -3.22 -9.29 -2.99
N ALA A 16 -3.95 -9.31 -1.88
CA ALA A 16 -3.37 -9.32 -0.54
C ALA A 16 -2.48 -10.55 -0.31
N LYS A 17 -2.95 -11.71 -0.72
CA LYS A 17 -2.21 -12.97 -0.58
C LYS A 17 -0.91 -12.95 -1.38
N TYR A 18 -0.97 -12.47 -2.62
CA TYR A 18 0.23 -12.36 -3.45
C TYR A 18 1.23 -11.36 -2.84
N ALA A 19 0.75 -10.19 -2.41
CA ALA A 19 1.60 -9.17 -1.80
C ALA A 19 2.38 -9.73 -0.60
N ALA A 20 1.71 -10.50 0.24
CA ALA A 20 2.37 -11.12 1.40
C ALA A 20 3.53 -12.05 1.01
N THR A 21 3.47 -12.68 -0.16
CA THR A 21 4.56 -13.54 -0.64
C THR A 21 5.82 -12.77 -1.00
N MET A 22 5.73 -11.45 -1.17
CA MET A 22 6.88 -10.61 -1.52
C MET A 22 7.75 -10.24 -0.33
N ILE A 23 7.31 -10.56 0.88
CA ILE A 23 8.05 -10.26 2.11
C ILE A 23 9.12 -11.32 2.32
N ASN A 24 10.35 -10.87 2.48
CA ASN A 24 11.49 -11.73 2.79
C ASN A 24 11.95 -11.49 4.22
N ASP A 25 12.60 -12.49 4.80
CA ASP A 25 13.25 -12.31 6.09
C ASP A 25 14.25 -11.15 6.00
N GLU A 26 14.38 -10.44 7.10
CA GLU A 26 15.25 -9.27 7.24
C GLU A 26 14.81 -8.02 6.45
N ASP A 27 13.68 -8.07 5.74
CA ASP A 27 13.11 -6.87 5.15
C ASP A 27 12.76 -5.84 6.23
N PHE A 28 12.85 -4.58 5.85
CA PHE A 28 12.40 -3.45 6.65
C PHE A 28 11.31 -2.75 5.84
N ILE A 29 10.05 -2.92 6.25
CA ILE A 29 8.87 -2.68 5.41
C ILE A 29 7.98 -1.60 6.00
N PHE A 30 7.55 -0.66 5.14
CA PHE A 30 6.48 0.26 5.49
C PHE A 30 5.16 -0.26 4.93
N ILE A 31 4.13 -0.30 5.78
CA ILE A 31 2.76 -0.66 5.39
C ILE A 31 1.85 0.55 5.61
N ASP A 32 1.24 1.02 4.52
CA ASP A 32 0.31 2.14 4.48
C ASP A 32 -1.03 1.79 5.17
N ALA A 33 -1.70 2.81 5.68
CA ALA A 33 -2.97 2.67 6.40
C ALA A 33 -4.18 2.57 5.46
N GLY A 34 -4.17 1.60 4.55
CA GLY A 34 -5.27 1.35 3.62
C GLY A 34 -5.97 0.03 3.89
N THR A 35 -7.13 -0.17 3.28
CA THR A 35 -7.90 -1.41 3.44
C THR A 35 -7.22 -2.60 2.75
N SER A 36 -6.63 -2.38 1.58
CA SER A 36 -5.92 -3.43 0.84
C SER A 36 -4.67 -3.89 1.58
N THR A 37 -3.92 -2.97 2.15
CA THR A 37 -2.72 -3.28 2.92
C THR A 37 -3.07 -3.92 4.27
N GLU A 38 -4.19 -3.53 4.87
CA GLU A 38 -4.67 -4.18 6.09
C GLU A 38 -4.96 -5.65 5.85
N LEU A 39 -5.66 -5.96 4.76
CA LEU A 39 -5.98 -7.34 4.39
C LEU A 39 -4.73 -8.18 4.13
N MET A 40 -3.71 -7.59 3.53
CA MET A 40 -2.44 -8.26 3.26
C MET A 40 -1.79 -8.82 4.54
N ILE A 41 -1.93 -8.12 5.65
CA ILE A 41 -1.31 -8.52 6.92
C ILE A 41 -1.79 -9.91 7.36
N ASP A 42 -3.05 -10.24 7.10
CA ASP A 42 -3.61 -11.53 7.48
C ASP A 42 -2.91 -12.72 6.81
N TYR A 43 -2.25 -12.49 5.69
CA TYR A 43 -1.54 -13.51 4.92
C TYR A 43 -0.03 -13.55 5.18
N ILE A 44 0.50 -12.69 6.03
CA ILE A 44 1.93 -12.68 6.38
C ILE A 44 2.22 -13.88 7.28
N GLY A 45 3.18 -14.70 6.88
CA GLY A 45 3.63 -15.83 7.68
C GLY A 45 4.68 -15.45 8.72
N GLU A 46 5.29 -16.45 9.34
CA GLU A 46 6.40 -16.22 10.25
C GLU A 46 7.57 -15.59 9.51
N THR A 47 8.11 -14.52 10.06
CA THR A 47 9.25 -13.82 9.48
C THR A 47 9.94 -12.96 10.54
N ASN A 48 11.24 -12.74 10.37
CA ASN A 48 11.98 -11.79 11.20
C ASN A 48 12.02 -10.38 10.57
N ALA A 49 11.26 -10.14 9.52
CA ALA A 49 11.12 -8.81 8.94
C ALA A 49 10.60 -7.82 9.98
N THR A 50 10.97 -6.55 9.81
CA THR A 50 10.49 -5.46 10.67
C THR A 50 9.49 -4.63 9.88
N PHE A 51 8.42 -4.23 10.54
CA PHE A 51 7.32 -3.50 9.92
C PHE A 51 7.18 -2.13 10.57
N VAL A 52 6.97 -1.11 9.74
CA VAL A 52 6.64 0.25 10.17
C VAL A 52 5.30 0.58 9.53
N THR A 53 4.38 1.15 10.28
CA THR A 53 3.06 1.49 9.74
C THR A 53 2.54 2.80 10.30
N ASN A 54 1.65 3.44 9.55
CA ASN A 54 0.89 4.60 10.00
C ASN A 54 -0.57 4.27 10.29
N GLY A 55 -0.93 2.99 10.35
CA GLY A 55 -2.29 2.56 10.63
C GLY A 55 -2.40 1.92 12.00
N ILE A 56 -3.33 2.41 12.84
CA ILE A 56 -3.56 1.83 14.17
C ILE A 56 -4.07 0.40 14.04
N ALA A 57 -5.05 0.16 13.18
CA ALA A 57 -5.56 -1.18 12.92
C ALA A 57 -4.47 -2.10 12.39
N HIS A 58 -3.62 -1.58 11.52
CA HIS A 58 -2.49 -2.32 10.94
C HIS A 58 -1.50 -2.74 12.00
N ALA A 59 -1.13 -1.83 12.90
CA ALA A 59 -0.22 -2.13 14.01
C ALA A 59 -0.76 -3.23 14.90
N LYS A 60 -2.06 -3.18 15.23
CA LYS A 60 -2.71 -4.20 16.04
C LYS A 60 -2.67 -5.58 15.37
N ARG A 61 -2.94 -5.64 14.07
CA ARG A 61 -2.90 -6.91 13.32
C ARG A 61 -1.50 -7.50 13.25
N LEU A 62 -0.50 -6.65 13.04
CA LEU A 62 0.91 -7.08 13.02
C LEU A 62 1.32 -7.65 14.37
N LEU A 63 0.95 -6.98 15.46
CA LEU A 63 1.28 -7.42 16.82
C LEU A 63 0.60 -8.75 17.16
N LYS A 64 -0.61 -9.00 16.70
CA LYS A 64 -1.30 -10.28 16.92
C LYS A 64 -0.56 -11.44 16.27
N LYS A 65 0.23 -11.17 15.25
CA LYS A 65 1.05 -12.18 14.57
C LYS A 65 2.46 -12.26 15.13
N ASN A 66 2.74 -11.55 16.22
CA ASN A 66 4.05 -11.49 16.87
C ASN A 66 5.14 -10.96 15.94
N LEU A 67 4.77 -10.05 15.03
CA LEU A 67 5.71 -9.41 14.12
C LEU A 67 6.28 -8.15 14.75
N ARG A 68 7.57 -7.90 14.49
CA ARG A 68 8.25 -6.71 15.02
C ARG A 68 7.69 -5.47 14.33
N THR A 69 7.08 -4.57 15.11
CA THR A 69 6.30 -3.46 14.60
C THR A 69 6.70 -2.14 15.23
N TYR A 70 6.96 -1.14 14.40
CA TYR A 70 7.08 0.26 14.80
C TYR A 70 5.91 1.03 14.25
N MET A 71 5.40 1.98 15.01
CA MET A 71 4.35 2.87 14.56
C MET A 71 4.89 4.29 14.51
N ILE A 72 4.63 5.02 13.43
CA ILE A 72 5.01 6.42 13.34
C ILE A 72 4.08 7.28 14.21
N GLY A 73 4.60 8.39 14.72
CA GLY A 73 3.81 9.34 15.50
C GLY A 73 3.21 10.42 14.62
N GLY A 74 2.17 11.08 15.10
CA GLY A 74 1.54 12.18 14.38
C GLY A 74 0.08 12.34 14.76
N LEU A 75 -0.65 13.13 13.96
CA LEU A 75 -2.07 13.34 14.12
C LEU A 75 -2.86 12.11 13.69
N VAL A 76 -3.80 11.68 14.51
CA VAL A 76 -4.66 10.54 14.17
C VAL A 76 -5.89 11.04 13.42
N LYS A 77 -6.08 10.55 12.20
CA LYS A 77 -7.26 10.87 11.40
C LYS A 77 -8.46 10.09 11.92
N PRO A 78 -9.59 10.76 12.22
CA PRO A 78 -10.80 10.06 12.64
C PRO A 78 -11.27 9.06 11.58
N ILE A 79 -11.99 8.03 12.00
CA ILE A 79 -12.59 6.98 11.16
C ILE A 79 -11.55 6.01 10.62
N THR A 80 -10.60 6.46 9.80
CA THR A 80 -9.58 5.58 9.21
C THR A 80 -8.49 5.19 10.20
N GLU A 81 -8.32 5.97 11.25
CA GLU A 81 -7.27 5.79 12.26
C GLU A 81 -5.85 5.78 11.68
N ALA A 82 -5.68 6.48 10.57
CA ALA A 82 -4.37 6.69 9.96
C ALA A 82 -3.63 7.81 10.68
N ILE A 83 -2.32 7.64 10.86
CA ILE A 83 -1.45 8.68 11.38
C ILE A 83 -0.98 9.51 10.19
N ILE A 84 -1.17 10.82 10.26
CA ILE A 84 -0.94 11.76 9.17
C ILE A 84 -0.24 13.02 9.69
N GLY A 85 0.06 13.92 8.77
CA GLY A 85 0.56 15.26 9.07
C GLY A 85 2.08 15.35 9.08
N ALA A 86 2.56 16.57 9.37
CA ALA A 86 3.99 16.90 9.31
C ALA A 86 4.83 16.07 10.28
N GLU A 87 4.32 15.79 11.47
CA GLU A 87 5.04 14.98 12.45
C GLU A 87 5.17 13.53 11.97
N ALA A 88 4.14 12.99 11.31
CA ALA A 88 4.20 11.65 10.76
C ALA A 88 5.28 11.55 9.69
N VAL A 89 5.29 12.48 8.74
CA VAL A 89 6.30 12.54 7.68
C VAL A 89 7.69 12.69 8.29
N ASN A 90 7.84 13.57 9.25
CA ASN A 90 9.14 13.80 9.90
C ASN A 90 9.66 12.57 10.62
N SER A 91 8.76 11.82 11.28
CA SER A 91 9.16 10.59 11.99
C SER A 91 9.64 9.48 11.06
N MET A 92 9.28 9.53 9.77
CA MET A 92 9.70 8.55 8.77
C MET A 92 11.10 8.80 8.23
N LYS A 93 11.64 10.01 8.39
CA LYS A 93 12.90 10.44 7.75
C LYS A 93 14.13 9.68 8.22
N LYS A 94 14.08 9.06 9.38
CA LYS A 94 15.18 8.24 9.90
C LYS A 94 15.21 6.82 9.34
N PHE A 95 14.15 6.38 8.66
CA PHE A 95 14.03 5.01 8.16
C PHE A 95 14.49 4.89 6.72
N ASN A 96 15.01 3.71 6.39
CA ASN A 96 15.32 3.32 5.01
C ASN A 96 14.63 1.97 4.79
N PHE A 97 13.56 1.98 4.00
CA PHE A 97 12.76 0.78 3.80
C PHE A 97 13.29 -0.04 2.62
N THR A 98 13.31 -1.36 2.77
CA THR A 98 13.56 -2.23 1.63
C THR A 98 12.35 -2.24 0.69
N LYS A 99 11.15 -2.20 1.28
CA LYS A 99 9.89 -2.16 0.52
C LYS A 99 8.87 -1.31 1.23
N CYS A 100 7.96 -0.73 0.46
CA CYS A 100 6.71 -0.21 1.02
C CYS A 100 5.52 -0.77 0.24
N PHE A 101 4.43 -1.00 0.95
CA PHE A 101 3.17 -1.45 0.37
C PHE A 101 2.13 -0.35 0.58
N LEU A 102 1.53 0.12 -0.50
CA LEU A 102 0.66 1.28 -0.50
C LEU A 102 -0.68 0.96 -1.15
N GLY A 103 -1.74 1.56 -0.62
CA GLY A 103 -3.01 1.66 -1.30
C GLY A 103 -3.05 2.90 -2.20
N THR A 104 -4.01 2.97 -3.10
CA THR A 104 -4.23 4.12 -3.97
C THR A 104 -5.71 4.25 -4.30
N ASN A 105 -6.15 5.45 -4.63
CA ASN A 105 -7.51 5.68 -5.11
C ASN A 105 -7.59 5.73 -6.63
N GLY A 106 -6.52 6.12 -7.30
CA GLY A 106 -6.47 6.17 -8.75
C GLY A 106 -5.09 5.85 -9.30
N ILE A 107 -5.07 5.33 -10.52
CA ILE A 107 -3.85 5.04 -11.28
C ILE A 107 -4.05 5.58 -12.70
N HIS A 108 -3.12 6.43 -13.15
CA HIS A 108 -3.22 7.05 -14.46
C HIS A 108 -1.82 7.19 -15.07
N MET A 109 -1.72 6.99 -16.38
CA MET A 109 -0.42 7.06 -17.08
C MET A 109 0.27 8.40 -16.88
N ASP A 110 -0.48 9.51 -16.95
CA ASP A 110 0.09 10.85 -16.90
C ASP A 110 0.13 11.41 -15.46
N TYR A 111 -0.87 11.09 -14.65
CA TYR A 111 -1.00 11.64 -13.29
C TYR A 111 -0.45 10.71 -12.21
N GLY A 112 -0.08 9.49 -12.57
CA GLY A 112 0.51 8.54 -11.63
C GLY A 112 -0.49 7.97 -10.64
N PHE A 113 -0.02 7.75 -9.42
CA PHE A 113 -0.82 7.21 -8.33
C PHE A 113 -1.40 8.36 -7.52
N THR A 114 -2.72 8.35 -7.31
CA THR A 114 -3.41 9.47 -6.67
C THR A 114 -4.24 9.03 -5.47
N THR A 115 -4.45 9.96 -4.55
CA THR A 115 -5.31 9.80 -3.38
C THR A 115 -6.10 11.07 -3.14
N VAL A 116 -7.10 11.02 -2.24
CA VAL A 116 -8.03 12.15 -2.06
C VAL A 116 -7.57 13.16 -1.02
N ASP A 117 -6.73 12.77 -0.09
CA ASP A 117 -6.33 13.58 1.07
C ASP A 117 -4.88 14.00 0.95
N VAL A 118 -4.62 15.32 1.07
CA VAL A 118 -3.26 15.89 0.95
C VAL A 118 -2.34 15.32 2.03
N GLU A 119 -2.80 15.22 3.26
CA GLU A 119 -1.96 14.75 4.36
C GLU A 119 -1.63 13.26 4.26
N GLU A 120 -2.58 12.45 3.78
CA GLU A 120 -2.31 11.04 3.47
C GLU A 120 -1.32 10.91 2.31
N ALA A 121 -1.46 11.76 1.30
CA ALA A 121 -0.54 11.80 0.17
C ALA A 121 0.90 12.08 0.62
N MET A 122 1.09 12.98 1.57
CA MET A 122 2.43 13.32 2.06
C MET A 122 3.11 12.14 2.73
N VAL A 123 2.39 11.34 3.49
CA VAL A 123 2.91 10.11 4.09
C VAL A 123 3.28 9.09 3.00
N LYS A 124 2.41 8.92 2.03
CA LYS A 124 2.67 8.00 0.89
C LYS A 124 3.90 8.43 0.08
N MET A 125 4.04 9.73 -0.19
CA MET A 125 5.20 10.28 -0.89
C MET A 125 6.49 9.98 -0.14
N GLU A 126 6.50 10.19 1.17
CA GLU A 126 7.68 9.94 1.99
C GLU A 126 8.02 8.44 1.98
N ALA A 127 7.02 7.56 2.06
CA ALA A 127 7.23 6.13 1.99
C ALA A 127 7.91 5.73 0.67
N VAL A 128 7.42 6.24 -0.45
CA VAL A 128 8.01 5.97 -1.78
C VAL A 128 9.46 6.48 -1.83
N ASN A 129 9.68 7.71 -1.37
CA ASN A 129 11.01 8.31 -1.40
C ASN A 129 12.04 7.57 -0.54
N ARG A 130 11.58 6.91 0.51
CA ARG A 130 12.45 6.22 1.46
C ARG A 130 12.51 4.70 1.25
N SER A 131 11.89 4.19 0.21
CA SER A 131 11.85 2.75 -0.07
C SER A 131 12.70 2.40 -1.28
N TYR A 132 13.42 1.27 -1.20
CA TYR A 132 14.13 0.72 -2.34
C TYR A 132 13.14 0.26 -3.42
N ALA A 133 12.07 -0.43 -3.01
CA ALA A 133 11.00 -0.86 -3.90
C ALA A 133 9.66 -0.41 -3.34
N SER A 134 8.82 0.17 -4.20
CA SER A 134 7.47 0.58 -3.82
C SER A 134 6.46 -0.27 -4.56
N ILE A 135 5.45 -0.78 -3.83
CA ILE A 135 4.45 -1.71 -4.36
C ILE A 135 3.08 -1.16 -4.03
N VAL A 136 2.27 -0.94 -5.07
CA VAL A 136 0.89 -0.46 -4.93
C VAL A 136 -0.05 -1.64 -5.13
N LEU A 137 -0.97 -1.80 -4.18
CA LEU A 137 -2.02 -2.82 -4.23
C LEU A 137 -3.30 -2.15 -4.71
N ALA A 138 -3.82 -2.57 -5.85
CA ALA A 138 -5.00 -1.94 -6.44
C ALA A 138 -5.80 -2.93 -7.28
N ASP A 139 -7.10 -2.98 -7.04
CA ASP A 139 -7.97 -3.74 -7.93
C ASP A 139 -8.16 -3.00 -9.25
N SER A 140 -8.72 -3.68 -10.23
CA SER A 140 -8.88 -3.15 -11.60
C SER A 140 -9.70 -1.86 -11.68
N SER A 141 -10.57 -1.60 -10.70
CA SER A 141 -11.40 -0.40 -10.69
C SER A 141 -10.62 0.89 -10.49
N LYS A 142 -9.36 0.81 -10.04
CA LYS A 142 -8.52 2.00 -9.78
C LYS A 142 -7.85 2.55 -11.03
N PHE A 143 -7.76 1.77 -12.08
CA PHE A 143 -7.07 2.19 -13.31
C PHE A 143 -7.85 3.24 -14.08
N ASP A 144 -7.12 4.14 -14.74
CA ASP A 144 -7.66 5.24 -15.54
C ASP A 144 -8.49 6.23 -14.71
N LYS A 145 -8.20 6.32 -13.41
CA LYS A 145 -8.83 7.28 -12.49
C LYS A 145 -7.79 8.23 -11.94
N VAL A 146 -8.23 9.48 -11.77
CA VAL A 146 -7.41 10.55 -11.17
C VAL A 146 -8.18 11.13 -10.00
N THR A 147 -7.56 11.14 -8.83
CA THR A 147 -8.12 11.82 -7.65
C THR A 147 -7.27 13.03 -7.29
N ALA A 148 -7.57 13.70 -6.20
CA ALA A 148 -7.11 15.06 -5.94
C ALA A 148 -5.59 15.27 -5.89
N VAL A 149 -4.82 14.29 -5.38
CA VAL A 149 -3.40 14.50 -5.10
C VAL A 149 -2.57 13.33 -5.62
N THR A 150 -1.57 13.62 -6.46
CA THR A 150 -0.58 12.63 -6.90
C THR A 150 0.46 12.43 -5.82
N PHE A 151 0.72 11.17 -5.45
CA PHE A 151 1.78 10.87 -4.50
C PHE A 151 3.01 10.18 -5.13
N ALA A 152 2.89 9.66 -6.33
CA ALA A 152 4.03 9.10 -7.06
C ALA A 152 3.74 9.04 -8.55
N ALA A 153 4.76 9.26 -9.37
CA ALA A 153 4.67 9.03 -10.81
C ALA A 153 4.51 7.54 -11.10
N ILE A 154 3.94 7.20 -12.26
CA ILE A 154 3.60 5.83 -12.60
C ILE A 154 4.81 4.87 -12.56
N GLU A 155 5.98 5.32 -12.97
CA GLU A 155 7.19 4.50 -13.01
C GLU A 155 7.84 4.28 -11.64
N LYS A 156 7.35 4.94 -10.59
CA LYS A 156 7.96 4.89 -9.25
C LYS A 156 7.54 3.69 -8.41
N ALA A 157 6.49 2.99 -8.82
CA ALA A 157 6.00 1.84 -8.07
C ALA A 157 5.54 0.74 -9.02
N CYS A 158 5.71 -0.51 -8.60
CA CYS A 158 5.07 -1.62 -9.29
C CYS A 158 3.64 -1.79 -8.78
N ILE A 159 2.83 -2.48 -9.55
CA ILE A 159 1.41 -2.64 -9.26
C ILE A 159 1.08 -4.13 -9.13
N ILE A 160 0.37 -4.48 -8.06
CA ILE A 160 -0.26 -5.79 -7.94
C ILE A 160 -1.76 -5.57 -8.08
N THR A 161 -2.34 -6.19 -9.08
CA THR A 161 -3.77 -6.07 -9.40
C THR A 161 -4.38 -7.44 -9.70
N ASP A 162 -5.69 -7.51 -9.66
CA ASP A 162 -6.40 -8.72 -10.08
C ASP A 162 -6.27 -8.94 -11.58
N ARG A 163 -6.68 -7.98 -12.38
CA ARG A 163 -6.63 -8.01 -13.85
C ARG A 163 -6.35 -6.63 -14.41
N LEU A 164 -5.51 -6.58 -15.42
CA LEU A 164 -5.20 -5.35 -16.13
C LEU A 164 -6.09 -5.25 -17.37
N VAL A 165 -6.88 -4.19 -17.45
CA VAL A 165 -7.81 -3.97 -18.56
C VAL A 165 -7.11 -3.29 -19.73
N ASN A 166 -6.06 -2.53 -19.47
CA ASN A 166 -5.36 -1.73 -20.48
C ASN A 166 -3.85 -2.00 -20.41
N ASP A 167 -3.32 -2.58 -21.48
CA ASP A 167 -1.92 -3.01 -21.54
C ASP A 167 -0.90 -1.85 -21.55
N LYS A 168 -1.34 -0.61 -21.73
CA LYS A 168 -0.41 0.55 -21.75
C LYS A 168 0.42 0.68 -20.48
N TYR A 169 -0.10 0.22 -19.35
CA TYR A 169 0.61 0.31 -18.06
C TYR A 169 1.84 -0.60 -17.99
N ILE A 170 1.86 -1.68 -18.75
CA ILE A 170 3.01 -2.62 -18.79
C ILE A 170 4.26 -1.92 -19.33
N ASP A 171 4.10 -0.97 -20.23
CA ASP A 171 5.21 -0.21 -20.78
C ASP A 171 5.77 0.83 -19.80
N ALA A 172 4.98 1.21 -18.82
CA ALA A 172 5.33 2.27 -17.87
C ALA A 172 5.92 1.74 -16.57
N THR A 173 5.45 0.58 -16.10
CA THR A 173 5.90 -0.02 -14.84
C THR A 173 5.65 -1.53 -14.83
N VAL A 174 6.17 -2.20 -13.80
CA VAL A 174 5.91 -3.62 -13.61
C VAL A 174 4.50 -3.81 -13.06
N VAL A 175 3.71 -4.63 -13.73
CA VAL A 175 2.34 -4.96 -13.30
C VAL A 175 2.22 -6.47 -13.13
N LYS A 176 1.81 -6.91 -11.94
CA LYS A 176 1.52 -8.32 -11.67
C LYS A 176 0.00 -8.50 -11.59
N GLU A 177 -0.52 -9.32 -12.50
CA GLU A 177 -1.94 -9.73 -12.49
C GLU A 177 -2.05 -11.05 -11.74
N VAL A 178 -2.87 -11.10 -10.68
CA VAL A 178 -2.94 -12.28 -9.80
C VAL A 178 -4.07 -13.24 -10.14
N LEU A 179 -5.05 -12.81 -10.95
CA LEU A 179 -6.18 -13.64 -11.40
C LEU A 179 -6.16 -13.93 -12.90
N ARG A 180 -5.05 -13.73 -13.57
CA ARG A 180 -4.95 -13.94 -15.01
C ARG A 180 -3.81 -14.88 -15.38
#